data_905269d01c58d368e7ab6c6ba70e9fd1
#
_entry.id   905269d01c58d368e7ab6c6ba70e9fd1
#
_cell.length_a   1.000
_cell.length_b   1.000
_cell.length_c   1.000
_cell.angle_alpha   90.00
_cell.angle_beta   90.00
_cell.angle_gamma   90.00
#
_symmetry.space_group_name_H-M   'P 1'
#
loop_
_entity.id
_entity.type
_entity.pdbx_description
1 polymer ?
#
loop_
_entity_poly.entity_id
_entity_poly.type
_entity_poly.pdbx_seq_one_letter_code
_entity_poly.pdbx_strand_id
1 'polypeptide(L)'
;MVFLLDNTYFAIYRKLWHTDRKGIDMQTKNKTSVIANEKIDNKKLANAEKIILNLQQELKKYIKKGHGPFLAAIYDSKGNLVAKTANSVVNKTCSHNHAEMNAIKLAEKKLGTYDLSKYNLSIYVTAEPCMMCLGGIMWSGIKSVYYGVPSERVTKITGFDEGFKPNWFNEFKKRGITVYGQIEQSAGETVLKDYVANKHTIYKPTR
;
A
#
# COMPACT_ATOMS: atom_id res chain seq x y z
N MET A 1 21.61 -31.24 9.41
CA MET A 1 22.65 -30.19 9.35
C MET A 1 21.90 -28.86 9.33
N VAL A 2 21.71 -28.24 10.51
CA VAL A 2 20.94 -26.99 10.69
C VAL A 2 21.89 -25.86 10.40
N PHE A 3 21.67 -25.12 9.32
CA PHE A 3 22.39 -23.86 9.07
C PHE A 3 21.82 -22.80 9.99
N LEU A 4 22.54 -22.49 11.05
CA LEU A 4 22.38 -21.25 11.84
C LEU A 4 22.70 -20.08 10.91
N LEU A 5 21.66 -19.43 10.40
CA LEU A 5 21.82 -18.14 9.73
C LEU A 5 22.23 -17.10 10.77
N ASP A 6 23.49 -16.70 10.68
CA ASP A 6 24.20 -15.78 11.57
C ASP A 6 23.50 -14.42 11.64
N ASN A 7 23.39 -13.90 12.87
CA ASN A 7 22.84 -12.58 13.20
C ASN A 7 23.52 -11.41 12.45
N THR A 8 24.67 -11.63 11.83
CA THR A 8 25.39 -10.67 11.00
C THR A 8 24.63 -10.30 9.73
N TYR A 9 23.88 -11.21 9.11
CA TYR A 9 23.07 -10.90 7.93
C TYR A 9 21.92 -9.95 8.28
N PHE A 10 21.28 -10.14 9.41
CA PHE A 10 20.22 -9.23 9.88
C PHE A 10 20.76 -7.83 10.23
N ALA A 11 21.96 -7.75 10.79
CA ALA A 11 22.60 -6.47 11.13
C ALA A 11 23.04 -5.69 9.89
N ILE A 12 23.56 -6.38 8.86
CA ILE A 12 23.94 -5.77 7.58
C ILE A 12 22.69 -5.28 6.83
N TYR A 13 21.61 -6.07 6.82
CA TYR A 13 20.32 -5.67 6.22
C TYR A 13 19.71 -4.46 6.93
N ARG A 14 19.76 -4.42 8.26
CA ARG A 14 19.26 -3.29 9.05
C ARG A 14 20.07 -2.02 8.80
N LYS A 15 21.39 -2.13 8.60
CA LYS A 15 22.29 -1.01 8.30
C LYS A 15 22.09 -0.48 6.88
N LEU A 16 21.92 -1.36 5.89
CA LEU A 16 21.58 -1.00 4.51
C LEU A 16 20.19 -0.35 4.42
N TRP A 17 19.25 -0.82 5.23
CA TRP A 17 17.89 -0.28 5.25
C TRP A 17 17.82 1.15 5.85
N HIS A 18 18.71 1.48 6.80
CA HIS A 18 18.80 2.81 7.41
C HIS A 18 19.68 3.81 6.63
N THR A 19 20.65 3.34 5.86
CA THR A 19 21.55 4.23 5.12
C THR A 19 20.97 4.67 3.78
N ASP A 20 20.07 3.92 3.18
CA ASP A 20 19.48 4.22 1.86
C ASP A 20 18.31 5.22 1.88
N ARG A 21 17.92 5.71 3.06
CA ARG A 21 16.94 6.80 3.22
C ARG A 21 17.53 8.20 2.97
N LYS A 22 18.81 8.32 2.63
CA LYS A 22 19.44 9.59 2.24
C LYS A 22 18.97 10.01 0.84
N GLY A 23 17.79 10.55 0.76
CA GLY A 23 17.14 11.00 -0.48
C GLY A 23 15.62 10.98 -0.40
N ILE A 24 15.07 10.55 0.73
CA ILE A 24 13.64 10.64 1.01
C ILE A 24 13.40 12.03 1.58
N ASP A 25 12.76 12.90 0.79
CA ASP A 25 12.38 14.23 1.24
C ASP A 25 11.23 14.13 2.25
N MET A 26 11.53 14.45 3.53
CA MET A 26 10.52 14.52 4.59
C MET A 26 9.91 15.91 4.62
N GLN A 27 8.74 16.07 4.03
CA GLN A 27 8.01 17.34 4.08
C GLN A 27 7.11 17.39 5.32
N THR A 28 7.49 18.23 6.29
CA THR A 28 6.66 18.53 7.46
C THR A 28 5.71 19.67 7.16
N LYS A 29 4.41 19.40 7.12
CA LYS A 29 3.36 20.40 7.33
C LYS A 29 2.35 19.86 8.35
N ASN A 30 2.16 20.63 9.41
CA ASN A 30 1.07 20.48 10.40
C ASN A 30 0.49 19.07 10.57
N LYS A 31 1.19 18.20 11.33
CA LYS A 31 0.77 16.89 11.85
C LYS A 31 0.95 15.63 10.98
N THR A 32 1.32 15.71 9.71
CA THR A 32 1.54 14.48 8.92
C THR A 32 2.88 14.52 8.20
N SER A 33 3.81 13.61 8.53
CA SER A 33 5.03 13.43 7.77
C SER A 33 4.72 12.54 6.55
N VAL A 34 4.71 13.11 5.35
CA VAL A 34 4.56 12.36 4.11
C VAL A 34 5.93 11.91 3.63
N ILE A 35 6.09 10.61 3.37
CA ILE A 35 7.29 10.06 2.72
C ILE A 35 7.05 10.04 1.21
N ALA A 36 7.98 10.61 0.44
CA ALA A 36 7.85 10.66 -1.00
C ALA A 36 9.17 10.41 -1.71
N ASN A 37 9.12 9.83 -2.92
CA ASN A 37 10.28 9.70 -3.80
C ASN A 37 10.39 10.87 -4.80
N GLU A 38 9.43 11.79 -4.77
CA GLU A 38 9.37 13.01 -5.56
C GLU A 38 8.59 14.09 -4.80
N LYS A 39 8.87 15.38 -5.10
CA LYS A 39 8.18 16.51 -4.48
C LYS A 39 6.70 16.52 -4.86
N ILE A 40 5.82 16.63 -3.88
CA ILE A 40 4.37 16.76 -4.08
C ILE A 40 3.93 18.22 -3.90
N ASP A 41 3.06 18.70 -4.79
CA ASP A 41 2.39 19.98 -4.58
C ASP A 41 1.25 19.87 -3.55
N ASN A 42 0.91 21.00 -2.93
CA ASN A 42 -0.09 21.06 -1.86
C ASN A 42 -1.49 20.61 -2.32
N LYS A 43 -1.87 20.86 -3.57
CA LYS A 43 -3.19 20.49 -4.09
C LYS A 43 -3.30 18.98 -4.29
N LYS A 44 -2.25 18.37 -4.83
CA LYS A 44 -2.17 16.90 -4.95
C LYS A 44 -2.18 16.22 -3.59
N LEU A 45 -1.43 16.77 -2.61
CA LEU A 45 -1.41 16.24 -1.25
C LEU A 45 -2.78 16.31 -0.61
N ALA A 46 -3.44 17.47 -0.61
CA ALA A 46 -4.77 17.63 -0.03
C ALA A 46 -5.82 16.72 -0.68
N ASN A 47 -5.73 16.49 -1.99
CA ASN A 47 -6.58 15.51 -2.68
C ASN A 47 -6.29 14.08 -2.23
N ALA A 48 -5.02 13.71 -2.08
CA ALA A 48 -4.63 12.38 -1.63
C ALA A 48 -5.08 12.12 -0.18
N GLU A 49 -4.93 13.10 0.72
CA GLU A 49 -5.43 13.04 2.09
C GLU A 49 -6.93 12.76 2.12
N LYS A 50 -7.72 13.53 1.34
CA LYS A 50 -9.16 13.32 1.23
C LYS A 50 -9.53 11.92 0.73
N ILE A 51 -8.84 11.43 -0.31
CA ILE A 51 -9.12 10.11 -0.89
C ILE A 51 -8.77 9.01 0.13
N ILE A 52 -7.58 9.04 0.71
CA ILE A 52 -7.13 8.02 1.67
C ILE A 52 -8.04 8.01 2.90
N LEU A 53 -8.39 9.18 3.45
CA LEU A 53 -9.30 9.26 4.59
C LEU A 53 -10.68 8.65 4.28
N ASN A 54 -11.23 8.95 3.10
CA ASN A 54 -12.49 8.36 2.65
C ASN A 54 -12.39 6.83 2.52
N LEU A 55 -11.29 6.32 1.96
CA LEU A 55 -11.07 4.88 1.85
C LEU A 55 -11.02 4.20 3.23
N GLN A 56 -10.36 4.82 4.20
CA GLN A 56 -10.28 4.30 5.58
C GLN A 56 -11.63 4.30 6.28
N GLN A 57 -12.46 5.33 6.06
CA GLN A 57 -13.82 5.38 6.58
C GLN A 57 -14.72 4.31 5.93
N GLU A 58 -14.65 4.17 4.60
CA GLU A 58 -15.42 3.16 3.87
C GLU A 58 -14.99 1.72 4.24
N LEU A 59 -13.71 1.50 4.51
CA LEU A 59 -13.15 0.20 4.85
C LEU A 59 -13.91 -0.49 6.00
N LYS A 60 -14.41 0.27 6.98
CA LYS A 60 -15.24 -0.28 8.06
C LYS A 60 -16.48 -1.03 7.55
N LYS A 61 -17.07 -0.59 6.43
CA LYS A 61 -18.22 -1.28 5.80
C LYS A 61 -17.81 -2.60 5.14
N TYR A 62 -16.60 -2.66 4.58
CA TYR A 62 -16.09 -3.90 3.98
C TYR A 62 -15.69 -4.91 5.06
N ILE A 63 -15.06 -4.47 6.15
CA ILE A 63 -14.72 -5.32 7.29
C ILE A 63 -15.97 -5.98 7.86
N LYS A 64 -17.07 -5.25 8.03
CA LYS A 64 -18.37 -5.82 8.47
C LYS A 64 -18.93 -6.90 7.54
N LYS A 65 -18.49 -6.93 6.29
CA LYS A 65 -18.83 -7.96 5.27
C LYS A 65 -17.79 -9.10 5.19
N GLY A 66 -16.86 -9.17 6.15
CA GLY A 66 -15.85 -10.23 6.24
C GLY A 66 -14.62 -10.00 5.38
N HIS A 67 -14.43 -8.80 4.81
CA HIS A 67 -13.20 -8.46 4.08
C HIS A 67 -12.03 -8.19 5.03
N GLY A 68 -10.80 -8.41 4.54
CA GLY A 68 -9.59 -7.98 5.24
C GLY A 68 -9.48 -6.45 5.33
N PRO A 69 -8.62 -5.92 6.23
CA PRO A 69 -8.59 -4.51 6.59
C PRO A 69 -7.82 -3.64 5.58
N PHE A 70 -7.98 -3.89 4.28
CA PHE A 70 -7.30 -3.17 3.21
C PHE A 70 -8.26 -2.83 2.08
N LEU A 71 -8.17 -1.60 1.59
CA LEU A 71 -8.97 -1.06 0.49
C LEU A 71 -8.06 -0.33 -0.48
N ALA A 72 -8.29 -0.51 -1.77
CA ALA A 72 -7.57 0.17 -2.85
C ALA A 72 -8.54 0.82 -3.85
N ALA A 73 -8.15 1.98 -4.36
CA ALA A 73 -8.88 2.66 -5.43
C ALA A 73 -7.92 3.20 -6.48
N ILE A 74 -8.32 3.11 -7.74
CA ILE A 74 -7.59 3.64 -8.89
C ILE A 74 -8.38 4.80 -9.48
N TYR A 75 -7.70 5.92 -9.69
CA TYR A 75 -8.25 7.13 -10.29
C TYR A 75 -7.48 7.52 -11.55
N ASP A 76 -8.16 8.14 -12.50
CA ASP A 76 -7.53 8.76 -13.66
C ASP A 76 -6.99 10.17 -13.32
N SER A 77 -6.28 10.79 -14.27
CA SER A 77 -5.70 12.13 -14.12
C SER A 77 -6.74 13.25 -13.99
N LYS A 78 -8.01 12.98 -14.32
CA LYS A 78 -9.14 13.91 -14.17
C LYS A 78 -9.82 13.77 -12.80
N GLY A 79 -9.42 12.78 -11.99
CA GLY A 79 -10.02 12.49 -10.69
C GLY A 79 -11.24 11.58 -10.75
N ASN A 80 -11.50 10.91 -11.88
CA ASN A 80 -12.58 9.95 -11.98
C ASN A 80 -12.16 8.60 -11.40
N LEU A 81 -13.06 7.97 -10.63
CA LEU A 81 -12.85 6.63 -10.09
C LEU A 81 -12.93 5.58 -11.21
N VAL A 82 -11.82 4.87 -11.44
CA VAL A 82 -11.74 3.78 -12.41
C VAL A 82 -12.09 2.44 -11.75
N ALA A 83 -11.49 2.15 -10.59
CA ALA A 83 -11.73 0.91 -9.85
C ALA A 83 -11.63 1.16 -8.35
N LYS A 84 -12.41 0.42 -7.53
CA LYS A 84 -12.27 0.39 -6.07
C LYS A 84 -12.64 -1.00 -5.56
N THR A 85 -11.76 -1.61 -4.77
CA THR A 85 -11.93 -2.98 -4.28
C THR A 85 -11.32 -3.15 -2.89
N ALA A 86 -11.89 -4.06 -2.12
CA ALA A 86 -11.35 -4.50 -0.84
C ALA A 86 -10.53 -5.79 -0.98
N ASN A 87 -9.68 -6.03 0.01
CA ASN A 87 -9.05 -7.34 0.19
C ASN A 87 -10.12 -8.41 0.36
N SER A 88 -10.02 -9.48 -0.42
CA SER A 88 -10.99 -10.58 -0.42
C SER A 88 -10.33 -11.96 -0.34
N VAL A 89 -9.15 -12.03 0.28
CA VAL A 89 -8.40 -13.29 0.45
C VAL A 89 -9.27 -14.34 1.11
N VAL A 90 -9.87 -14.02 2.25
CA VAL A 90 -10.73 -14.94 3.01
C VAL A 90 -12.04 -15.22 2.27
N ASN A 91 -12.72 -14.16 1.80
CA ASN A 91 -14.03 -14.29 1.12
C ASN A 91 -13.99 -15.11 -0.17
N LYS A 92 -12.84 -15.11 -0.87
CA LYS A 92 -12.65 -15.79 -2.16
C LYS A 92 -11.68 -16.96 -2.09
N THR A 93 -11.20 -17.30 -0.88
CA THR A 93 -10.23 -18.38 -0.67
C THR A 93 -9.05 -18.32 -1.65
N CYS A 94 -8.49 -17.12 -1.82
CA CYS A 94 -7.46 -16.87 -2.83
C CYS A 94 -6.42 -15.89 -2.30
N SER A 95 -5.20 -16.38 -2.05
CA SER A 95 -4.12 -15.64 -1.37
C SER A 95 -3.68 -14.36 -2.09
N HIS A 96 -3.86 -14.27 -3.40
CA HIS A 96 -3.48 -13.08 -4.17
C HIS A 96 -4.61 -12.06 -4.37
N ASN A 97 -5.79 -12.27 -3.78
CA ASN A 97 -6.91 -11.33 -3.83
C ASN A 97 -6.73 -10.16 -2.84
N HIS A 98 -5.56 -9.54 -2.85
CA HIS A 98 -5.31 -8.27 -2.17
C HIS A 98 -6.11 -7.14 -2.83
N ALA A 99 -6.37 -6.07 -2.09
CA ALA A 99 -7.16 -4.95 -2.57
C ALA A 99 -6.57 -4.34 -3.84
N GLU A 100 -5.25 -4.16 -3.89
CA GLU A 100 -4.52 -3.59 -5.02
C GLU A 100 -4.62 -4.49 -6.26
N MET A 101 -4.39 -5.80 -6.10
CA MET A 101 -4.48 -6.77 -7.20
C MET A 101 -5.88 -6.83 -7.78
N ASN A 102 -6.89 -6.82 -6.92
CA ASN A 102 -8.29 -6.77 -7.34
C ASN A 102 -8.63 -5.46 -8.08
N ALA A 103 -8.09 -4.32 -7.60
CA ALA A 103 -8.31 -3.01 -8.23
C ALA A 103 -7.66 -2.92 -9.61
N ILE A 104 -6.42 -3.42 -9.75
CA ILE A 104 -5.71 -3.51 -11.03
C ILE A 104 -6.52 -4.36 -12.02
N LYS A 105 -6.87 -5.58 -11.63
CA LYS A 105 -7.67 -6.48 -12.45
C LYS A 105 -9.00 -5.87 -12.91
N LEU A 106 -9.67 -5.13 -12.01
CA LEU A 106 -10.92 -4.45 -12.33
C LEU A 106 -10.70 -3.29 -13.31
N ALA A 107 -9.63 -2.52 -13.14
CA ALA A 107 -9.27 -1.43 -14.03
C ALA A 107 -8.92 -1.94 -15.44
N GLU A 108 -8.09 -2.98 -15.54
CA GLU A 108 -7.72 -3.64 -16.79
C GLU A 108 -8.94 -4.16 -17.53
N LYS A 109 -9.85 -4.85 -16.82
CA LYS A 109 -11.12 -5.32 -17.39
C LYS A 109 -11.98 -4.16 -17.90
N LYS A 110 -12.12 -3.08 -17.12
CA LYS A 110 -12.93 -1.91 -17.48
C LYS A 110 -12.38 -1.17 -18.69
N LEU A 111 -11.06 -1.09 -18.80
CA LEU A 111 -10.37 -0.37 -19.89
C LEU A 111 -10.04 -1.27 -21.09
N GLY A 112 -10.29 -2.57 -20.99
CA GLY A 112 -10.07 -3.55 -22.07
C GLY A 112 -8.60 -3.75 -22.43
N THR A 113 -7.66 -3.60 -21.45
CA THR A 113 -6.23 -3.71 -21.69
C THR A 113 -5.48 -4.13 -20.44
N TYR A 114 -4.38 -4.86 -20.60
CA TYR A 114 -3.42 -5.17 -19.54
C TYR A 114 -2.38 -4.05 -19.32
N ASP A 115 -2.22 -3.15 -20.29
CA ASP A 115 -1.29 -2.02 -20.22
C ASP A 115 -2.03 -0.73 -19.87
N LEU A 116 -1.93 -0.34 -18.58
CA LEU A 116 -2.55 0.88 -18.06
C LEU A 116 -1.65 2.12 -18.22
N SER A 117 -0.44 1.98 -18.75
CA SER A 117 0.59 3.04 -18.76
C SER A 117 0.16 4.31 -19.48
N LYS A 118 -0.69 4.19 -20.50
CA LYS A 118 -1.21 5.33 -21.31
C LYS A 118 -2.37 6.08 -20.67
N TYR A 119 -2.95 5.57 -19.58
CA TYR A 119 -4.09 6.20 -18.92
C TYR A 119 -3.72 7.13 -17.77
N ASN A 120 -2.41 7.23 -17.44
CA ASN A 120 -1.89 8.08 -16.36
C ASN A 120 -2.66 7.88 -15.04
N LEU A 121 -2.78 6.62 -14.62
CA LEU A 121 -3.54 6.23 -13.44
C LEU A 121 -2.74 6.36 -12.16
N SER A 122 -3.45 6.67 -11.07
CA SER A 122 -2.94 6.67 -9.70
C SER A 122 -3.68 5.64 -8.85
N ILE A 123 -2.95 4.86 -8.05
CA ILE A 123 -3.54 3.95 -7.06
C ILE A 123 -3.41 4.53 -5.65
N TYR A 124 -4.51 4.50 -4.91
CA TYR A 124 -4.61 4.91 -3.51
C TYR A 124 -4.93 3.69 -2.66
N VAL A 125 -4.13 3.44 -1.62
CA VAL A 125 -4.24 2.24 -0.78
C VAL A 125 -4.25 2.63 0.69
N THR A 126 -5.08 1.99 1.50
CA THR A 126 -5.16 2.29 2.94
C THR A 126 -3.90 1.92 3.72
N ALA A 127 -3.08 1.01 3.17
CA ALA A 127 -1.78 0.62 3.73
C ALA A 127 -0.72 0.49 2.62
N GLU A 128 0.55 0.50 3.00
CA GLU A 128 1.67 0.30 2.09
C GLU A 128 1.56 -1.04 1.35
N PRO A 129 1.66 -1.08 0.01
CA PRO A 129 1.55 -2.31 -0.76
C PRO A 129 2.61 -3.34 -0.38
N CYS A 130 2.21 -4.60 -0.22
CA CYS A 130 3.14 -5.71 -0.01
C CYS A 130 3.96 -6.02 -1.27
N MET A 131 4.96 -6.90 -1.17
CA MET A 131 5.85 -7.27 -2.28
C MET A 131 5.11 -7.72 -3.54
N MET A 132 4.07 -8.55 -3.39
CA MET A 132 3.25 -9.01 -4.51
C MET A 132 2.54 -7.85 -5.21
N CYS A 133 1.95 -6.92 -4.42
CA CYS A 133 1.23 -5.77 -4.95
C CYS A 133 2.16 -4.75 -5.60
N LEU A 134 3.37 -4.54 -5.05
CA LEU A 134 4.40 -3.73 -5.70
C LEU A 134 4.74 -4.25 -7.10
N GLY A 135 4.92 -5.57 -7.24
CA GLY A 135 5.10 -6.19 -8.55
C GLY A 135 3.91 -5.96 -9.48
N GLY A 136 2.68 -6.18 -9.01
CA GLY A 136 1.46 -5.94 -9.78
C GLY A 136 1.30 -4.48 -10.24
N ILE A 137 1.59 -3.51 -9.36
CA ILE A 137 1.57 -2.08 -9.68
C ILE A 137 2.59 -1.75 -10.78
N MET A 138 3.80 -2.28 -10.66
CA MET A 138 4.87 -2.06 -11.65
C MET A 138 4.48 -2.65 -13.02
N TRP A 139 3.97 -3.88 -13.06
CA TRP A 139 3.59 -4.56 -14.29
C TRP A 139 2.37 -3.95 -14.96
N SER A 140 1.40 -3.41 -14.18
CA SER A 140 0.20 -2.77 -14.73
C SER A 140 0.46 -1.46 -15.46
N GLY A 141 1.59 -0.77 -15.19
CA GLY A 141 1.90 0.53 -15.76
C GLY A 141 1.29 1.73 -15.03
N ILE A 142 0.75 1.54 -13.82
CA ILE A 142 0.30 2.64 -12.95
C ILE A 142 1.44 3.63 -12.69
N LYS A 143 1.13 4.93 -12.69
CA LYS A 143 2.13 6.01 -12.63
C LYS A 143 2.36 6.57 -11.23
N SER A 144 1.40 6.45 -10.32
CA SER A 144 1.54 7.01 -8.97
C SER A 144 0.92 6.11 -7.92
N VAL A 145 1.58 6.01 -6.77
CA VAL A 145 1.14 5.22 -5.61
C VAL A 145 1.00 6.15 -4.42
N TYR A 146 -0.17 6.15 -3.81
CA TYR A 146 -0.47 6.85 -2.56
C TYR A 146 -0.89 5.84 -1.51
N TYR A 147 -0.25 5.83 -0.34
CA TYR A 147 -0.62 4.88 0.71
C TYR A 147 -0.70 5.50 2.11
N GLY A 148 -1.53 4.90 2.94
CA GLY A 148 -1.77 5.31 4.32
C GLY A 148 -0.74 4.74 5.30
N VAL A 149 -1.07 3.63 5.95
CA VAL A 149 -0.28 3.04 7.03
C VAL A 149 0.94 2.31 6.48
N PRO A 150 2.18 2.62 6.93
CA PRO A 150 3.37 1.89 6.48
C PRO A 150 3.39 0.45 7.01
N SER A 151 4.01 -0.46 6.26
CA SER A 151 4.04 -1.91 6.54
C SER A 151 4.54 -2.26 7.93
N GLU A 152 5.57 -1.60 8.41
CA GLU A 152 6.09 -1.84 9.76
C GLU A 152 5.02 -1.58 10.83
N ARG A 153 4.15 -0.57 10.60
CA ARG A 153 3.04 -0.25 11.50
C ARG A 153 1.88 -1.23 11.35
N VAL A 154 1.58 -1.67 10.10
CA VAL A 154 0.62 -2.74 9.84
C VAL A 154 1.02 -3.99 10.62
N THR A 155 2.26 -4.46 10.44
CA THR A 155 2.79 -5.65 11.12
C THR A 155 2.72 -5.51 12.65
N LYS A 156 3.17 -4.36 13.18
CA LYS A 156 3.16 -4.10 14.63
C LYS A 156 1.76 -4.12 15.24
N ILE A 157 0.75 -3.63 14.52
CA ILE A 157 -0.63 -3.52 15.02
C ILE A 157 -1.37 -4.84 14.85
N THR A 158 -1.24 -5.49 13.69
CA THR A 158 -2.12 -6.60 13.30
C THR A 158 -1.45 -7.96 13.38
N GLY A 159 -0.11 -8.01 13.31
CA GLY A 159 0.62 -9.26 13.14
C GLY A 159 0.61 -9.82 11.71
N PHE A 160 0.08 -9.08 10.72
CA PHE A 160 0.29 -9.43 9.30
C PHE A 160 1.77 -9.29 8.96
N ASP A 161 2.41 -10.38 8.59
CA ASP A 161 3.78 -10.38 8.10
C ASP A 161 3.77 -10.26 6.58
N GLU A 162 4.05 -9.07 6.06
CA GLU A 162 4.10 -8.81 4.62
C GLU A 162 5.44 -9.19 3.97
N GLY A 163 6.34 -9.78 4.75
CA GLY A 163 7.68 -10.17 4.33
C GLY A 163 8.64 -8.98 4.15
N PHE A 164 9.80 -9.26 3.55
CA PHE A 164 10.78 -8.22 3.27
C PHE A 164 10.38 -7.41 2.03
N LYS A 165 10.83 -6.15 1.97
CA LYS A 165 10.71 -5.31 0.78
C LYS A 165 12.09 -4.79 0.38
N PRO A 166 12.49 -4.91 -0.89
CA PRO A 166 13.68 -4.25 -1.39
C PRO A 166 13.50 -2.73 -1.33
N ASN A 167 14.52 -1.98 -1.71
CA ASN A 167 14.42 -0.52 -1.86
C ASN A 167 13.49 -0.15 -3.03
N TRP A 168 12.20 -0.43 -2.86
CA TRP A 168 11.19 -0.29 -3.89
C TRP A 168 10.89 1.17 -4.25
N PHE A 169 11.11 2.11 -3.32
CA PHE A 169 11.00 3.55 -3.60
C PHE A 169 11.94 3.97 -4.72
N ASN A 170 13.22 3.59 -4.64
CA ASN A 170 14.20 3.89 -5.68
C ASN A 170 13.92 3.13 -6.97
N GLU A 171 13.49 1.88 -6.89
CA GLU A 171 13.13 1.10 -8.05
C GLU A 171 11.92 1.68 -8.80
N PHE A 172 10.92 2.18 -8.08
CA PHE A 172 9.79 2.87 -8.67
C PHE A 172 10.19 4.21 -9.29
N LYS A 173 11.02 5.00 -8.60
CA LYS A 173 11.58 6.26 -9.14
C LYS A 173 12.29 6.06 -10.45
N LYS A 174 13.17 5.05 -10.56
CA LYS A 174 13.88 4.69 -11.82
C LYS A 174 12.91 4.38 -12.97
N ARG A 175 11.71 3.91 -12.68
CA ARG A 175 10.65 3.57 -13.65
C ARG A 175 9.63 4.69 -13.87
N GLY A 176 9.90 5.87 -13.31
CA GLY A 176 8.97 7.00 -13.41
C GLY A 176 7.66 6.81 -12.66
N ILE A 177 7.64 5.92 -11.63
CA ILE A 177 6.48 5.73 -10.75
C ILE A 177 6.69 6.58 -9.50
N THR A 178 5.80 7.53 -9.26
CA THR A 178 5.85 8.37 -8.06
C THR A 178 5.21 7.66 -6.88
N VAL A 179 5.77 7.87 -5.69
CA VAL A 179 5.28 7.25 -4.45
C VAL A 179 5.12 8.30 -3.36
N TYR A 180 3.97 8.30 -2.72
CA TYR A 180 3.65 9.15 -1.58
C TYR A 180 3.03 8.31 -0.47
N GLY A 181 3.64 8.31 0.71
CA GLY A 181 3.27 7.42 1.80
C GLY A 181 3.00 8.13 3.12
N GLN A 182 2.46 7.36 4.07
CA GLN A 182 2.09 7.80 5.42
C GLN A 182 0.98 8.87 5.44
N ILE A 183 0.14 8.87 4.39
CA ILE A 183 -0.97 9.81 4.25
C ILE A 183 -2.12 9.36 5.15
N GLU A 184 -2.59 10.24 6.06
CA GLU A 184 -3.66 9.93 7.01
C GLU A 184 -3.37 8.65 7.84
N GLN A 185 -2.09 8.42 8.18
CA GLN A 185 -1.62 7.22 8.89
C GLN A 185 -2.41 6.95 10.17
N SER A 186 -2.61 7.97 11.00
CA SER A 186 -3.29 7.83 12.30
C SER A 186 -4.73 7.30 12.16
N ALA A 187 -5.46 7.76 11.15
CA ALA A 187 -6.81 7.28 10.88
C ALA A 187 -6.80 5.80 10.46
N GLY A 188 -5.84 5.40 9.60
CA GLY A 188 -5.66 4.01 9.19
C GLY A 188 -5.25 3.10 10.34
N GLU A 189 -4.31 3.54 11.20
CA GLU A 189 -3.94 2.77 12.40
C GLU A 189 -5.12 2.52 13.32
N THR A 190 -6.04 3.48 13.45
CA THR A 190 -7.27 3.30 14.22
C THR A 190 -8.13 2.17 13.65
N VAL A 191 -8.32 2.13 12.32
CA VAL A 191 -9.07 1.05 11.68
C VAL A 191 -8.42 -0.32 11.89
N LEU A 192 -7.07 -0.39 11.81
CA LEU A 192 -6.34 -1.64 12.04
C LEU A 192 -6.45 -2.10 13.50
N LYS A 193 -6.37 -1.19 14.47
CA LYS A 193 -6.57 -1.49 15.90
C LYS A 193 -7.99 -2.01 16.16
N ASP A 194 -9.01 -1.36 15.58
CA ASP A 194 -10.40 -1.80 15.66
C ASP A 194 -10.57 -3.21 15.06
N TYR A 195 -9.90 -3.50 13.94
CA TYR A 195 -9.94 -4.82 13.29
C TYR A 195 -9.43 -5.93 14.22
N VAL A 196 -8.30 -5.69 14.89
CA VAL A 196 -7.70 -6.65 15.83
C VAL A 196 -8.55 -6.78 17.09
N ALA A 197 -9.01 -5.66 17.67
CA ALA A 197 -9.83 -5.65 18.88
C ALA A 197 -11.15 -6.43 18.72
N ASN A 198 -11.72 -6.40 17.51
CA ASN A 198 -12.91 -7.18 17.15
C ASN A 198 -12.60 -8.63 16.73
N LYS A 199 -11.37 -9.10 16.91
CA LYS A 199 -10.94 -10.49 16.66
C LYS A 199 -11.19 -10.97 15.22
N HIS A 200 -11.10 -10.08 14.24
CA HIS A 200 -11.19 -10.45 12.84
C HIS A 200 -10.00 -11.30 12.39
N THR A 201 -10.19 -12.08 11.34
CA THR A 201 -9.20 -13.05 10.86
C THR A 201 -7.91 -12.39 10.38
N ILE A 202 -6.80 -12.75 11.00
CA ILE A 202 -5.45 -12.46 10.50
C ILE A 202 -5.02 -13.67 9.66
N TYR A 203 -5.18 -13.56 8.36
CA TYR A 203 -4.79 -14.64 7.44
C TYR A 203 -3.27 -14.62 7.21
N LYS A 204 -2.64 -15.78 7.35
CA LYS A 204 -1.24 -16.01 7.03
C LYS A 204 -1.03 -17.50 6.75
N PRO A 205 -0.06 -17.87 5.89
CA PRO A 205 0.28 -19.27 5.70
C PRO A 205 0.82 -19.84 7.00
N THR A 206 0.45 -21.07 7.30
CA THR A 206 1.11 -21.88 8.34
C THR A 206 2.51 -22.26 7.83
N ARG A 207 3.53 -21.92 8.58
CA ARG A 207 4.93 -22.27 8.31
C ARG A 207 5.48 -23.05 9.47
#